data_2eb2521332aed906cb8732423e2fff5f
#
_entry.id   2eb2521332aed906cb8732423e2fff5f
#
_cell.length_a   1.000
_cell.length_b   1.000
_cell.length_c   1.000
_cell.angle_alpha   90.00
_cell.angle_beta   90.00
_cell.angle_gamma   90.00
#
_symmetry.space_group_name_H-M   'P 1'
#
loop_
_entity.id
_entity.type
_entity.pdbx_description
1 polymer ?
#
loop_
_entity_poly.entity_id
_entity_poly.type
_entity_poly.pdbx_seq_one_letter_code
_entity_poly.pdbx_strand_id
1 'polypeptide(L)'
;MVFFDHVVKNRTIRRFDTAKLVTDADLEYCLRCASMVASAGNLQRLRYVTVIGKEAENTFSRIALGGYLPPEKKPSADVAPTAYIVLTSESENPDANLLIDAGISAEAITLAACELGIGACMIRNFDKEYFSALCKGEYLYPILVIALGYPTEEAMAVEASLGDSLKYYKNGENINIVPKLTVEDLVVNKIY
;
A
#
# COMPACT_ATOMS: atom_id res chain seq x y z
N MET A 1 21.03 6.05 -2.60
CA MET A 1 19.80 6.89 -2.59
C MET A 1 19.66 7.45 -1.18
N VAL A 2 19.43 8.77 -1.05
CA VAL A 2 19.15 9.38 0.25
C VAL A 2 17.75 8.96 0.70
N PHE A 3 17.51 8.81 1.99
CA PHE A 3 16.21 8.36 2.52
C PHE A 3 15.02 9.21 1.98
N PHE A 4 15.21 10.53 1.88
CA PHE A 4 14.20 11.43 1.31
C PHE A 4 13.83 11.06 -0.13
N ASP A 5 14.83 10.79 -1.00
CA ASP A 5 14.58 10.39 -2.39
C ASP A 5 13.75 9.11 -2.46
N HIS A 6 13.99 8.19 -1.51
CA HIS A 6 13.27 6.94 -1.41
C HIS A 6 11.80 7.17 -1.04
N VAL A 7 11.54 8.04 -0.05
CA VAL A 7 10.18 8.46 0.33
C VAL A 7 9.47 9.16 -0.85
N VAL A 8 10.18 10.03 -1.59
CA VAL A 8 9.60 10.70 -2.77
C VAL A 8 9.26 9.71 -3.87
N LYS A 9 10.08 8.68 -4.08
CA LYS A 9 9.86 7.65 -5.10
C LYS A 9 8.71 6.70 -4.75
N ASN A 10 8.48 6.40 -3.46
CA ASN A 10 7.40 5.52 -3.02
C ASN A 10 6.03 6.16 -3.29
N ARG A 11 5.43 5.83 -4.42
CA ARG A 11 4.10 6.32 -4.82
C ARG A 11 3.17 5.14 -5.05
N THR A 12 1.88 5.36 -4.84
CA THR A 12 0.84 4.35 -5.09
C THR A 12 0.82 3.94 -6.56
N ILE A 13 1.04 2.66 -6.82
CA ILE A 13 0.98 2.02 -8.15
C ILE A 13 -0.26 1.14 -8.23
N ARG A 14 -0.95 1.18 -9.36
CA ARG A 14 -2.19 0.42 -9.58
C ARG A 14 -2.17 -0.43 -10.85
N ARG A 15 -1.09 -0.37 -11.64
CA ARG A 15 -0.89 -1.14 -12.87
C ARG A 15 0.45 -1.85 -12.81
N PHE A 16 0.42 -3.15 -13.00
CA PHE A 16 1.55 -4.01 -12.78
C PHE A 16 1.82 -4.91 -14.00
N ASP A 17 3.04 -5.36 -14.15
CA ASP A 17 3.45 -6.37 -15.11
C ASP A 17 3.10 -7.77 -14.56
N THR A 18 2.07 -8.38 -15.12
CA THR A 18 1.61 -9.70 -14.70
C THR A 18 2.58 -10.83 -15.07
N ALA A 19 3.54 -10.58 -15.98
CA ALA A 19 4.57 -11.56 -16.34
C ALA A 19 5.75 -11.56 -15.35
N LYS A 20 5.94 -10.49 -14.58
CA LYS A 20 7.02 -10.37 -13.60
C LYS A 20 6.48 -10.59 -12.19
N LEU A 21 6.72 -11.77 -11.65
CA LEU A 21 6.15 -12.17 -10.36
C LEU A 21 6.96 -11.63 -9.18
N VAL A 22 6.24 -11.17 -8.15
CA VAL A 22 6.79 -10.93 -6.82
C VAL A 22 7.04 -12.29 -6.16
N THR A 23 8.20 -12.47 -5.55
CA THR A 23 8.64 -13.73 -4.94
C THR A 23 8.37 -13.79 -3.44
N ASP A 24 8.42 -14.98 -2.85
CA ASP A 24 8.36 -15.15 -1.39
C ASP A 24 9.50 -14.38 -0.68
N ALA A 25 10.70 -14.36 -1.26
CA ALA A 25 11.84 -13.63 -0.70
C ALA A 25 11.61 -12.11 -0.68
N ASP A 26 10.95 -11.56 -1.70
CA ASP A 26 10.56 -10.13 -1.73
C ASP A 26 9.57 -9.82 -0.62
N LEU A 27 8.56 -10.68 -0.43
CA LEU A 27 7.58 -10.52 0.65
C LEU A 27 8.21 -10.67 2.03
N GLU A 28 9.10 -11.64 2.21
CA GLU A 28 9.86 -11.81 3.46
C GLU A 28 10.68 -10.56 3.78
N TYR A 29 11.35 -9.96 2.80
CA TYR A 29 12.10 -8.73 2.99
C TYR A 29 11.17 -7.59 3.47
N CYS A 30 10.02 -7.40 2.81
CA CYS A 30 9.03 -6.40 3.22
C CYS A 30 8.54 -6.64 4.66
N LEU A 31 8.25 -7.88 5.02
CA LEU A 31 7.79 -8.24 6.36
C LEU A 31 8.88 -8.10 7.43
N ARG A 32 10.14 -8.35 7.09
CA ARG A 32 11.27 -8.06 7.98
C ARG A 32 11.38 -6.58 8.31
N CYS A 33 11.19 -5.70 7.32
CA CYS A 33 11.14 -4.25 7.57
C CYS A 33 9.95 -3.89 8.47
N ALA A 34 8.77 -4.45 8.20
CA ALA A 34 7.57 -4.25 9.02
C ALA A 34 7.72 -4.77 10.46
N SER A 35 8.51 -5.81 10.70
CA SER A 35 8.75 -6.34 12.05
C SER A 35 9.66 -5.45 12.92
N MET A 36 10.37 -4.50 12.31
CA MET A 36 11.32 -3.62 13.00
C MET A 36 10.76 -2.24 13.33
N VAL A 37 9.55 -1.90 12.86
CA VAL A 37 8.95 -0.60 13.15
C VAL A 37 8.29 -0.55 14.53
N ALA A 38 8.04 0.67 15.01
CA ALA A 38 7.39 0.88 16.30
C ALA A 38 5.96 0.34 16.32
N SER A 39 5.51 -0.11 17.48
CA SER A 39 4.11 -0.39 17.79
C SER A 39 3.77 0.12 19.19
N ALA A 40 2.50 0.42 19.43
CA ALA A 40 2.01 0.94 20.70
C ALA A 40 2.37 -0.01 21.86
N GLY A 41 3.13 0.50 22.84
CA GLY A 41 3.62 -0.30 23.98
C GLY A 41 4.47 -1.52 23.58
N ASN A 42 4.99 -1.58 22.35
CA ASN A 42 5.66 -2.75 21.76
C ASN A 42 4.82 -4.04 21.81
N LEU A 43 3.49 -3.90 21.74
CA LEU A 43 2.56 -5.03 21.86
C LEU A 43 2.54 -5.92 20.61
N GLN A 44 2.95 -5.40 19.45
CA GLN A 44 3.13 -6.16 18.19
C GLN A 44 1.90 -7.03 17.84
N ARG A 45 0.71 -6.43 17.90
CA ARG A 45 -0.59 -7.12 17.75
C ARG A 45 -0.97 -7.46 16.31
N LEU A 46 -0.27 -6.93 15.32
CA LEU A 46 -0.54 -7.23 13.91
C LEU A 46 -0.05 -8.62 13.52
N ARG A 47 -0.77 -9.26 12.59
CA ARG A 47 -0.30 -10.44 11.86
C ARG A 47 -0.46 -10.21 10.37
N TYR A 48 0.18 -11.05 9.57
CA TYR A 48 0.25 -10.87 8.13
C TYR A 48 -0.10 -12.19 7.44
N VAL A 49 -0.86 -12.07 6.35
CA VAL A 49 -1.07 -13.17 5.40
C VAL A 49 -0.48 -12.74 4.07
N THR A 50 0.38 -13.56 3.50
CA THR A 50 0.93 -13.38 2.15
C THR A 50 0.12 -14.17 1.15
N VAL A 51 -0.14 -13.57 -0.02
CA VAL A 51 -0.88 -14.20 -1.12
C VAL A 51 -0.08 -14.06 -2.38
N ILE A 52 0.28 -15.18 -3.02
CA ILE A 52 1.07 -15.26 -4.26
C ILE A 52 0.51 -16.34 -5.20
N GLY A 53 1.07 -16.41 -6.39
CA GLY A 53 0.75 -17.46 -7.38
C GLY A 53 -0.71 -17.41 -7.81
N LYS A 54 -1.32 -18.58 -8.01
CA LYS A 54 -2.71 -18.67 -8.48
C LYS A 54 -3.73 -17.99 -7.57
N GLU A 55 -3.48 -17.97 -6.26
CA GLU A 55 -4.37 -17.31 -5.33
C GLU A 55 -4.32 -15.78 -5.48
N ALA A 56 -3.17 -15.21 -5.89
CA ALA A 56 -3.08 -13.79 -6.18
C ALA A 56 -3.95 -13.39 -7.40
N GLU A 57 -4.07 -14.24 -8.40
CA GLU A 57 -4.97 -14.02 -9.55
C GLU A 57 -6.44 -13.99 -9.10
N ASN A 58 -6.86 -14.93 -8.24
CA ASN A 58 -8.21 -14.98 -7.67
C ASN A 58 -8.52 -13.73 -6.81
N THR A 59 -7.51 -13.24 -6.10
CA THR A 59 -7.61 -12.12 -5.17
C THR A 59 -7.91 -10.79 -5.88
N PHE A 60 -7.50 -10.60 -7.13
CA PHE A 60 -7.70 -9.35 -7.86
C PHE A 60 -9.17 -8.92 -7.91
N SER A 61 -10.10 -9.84 -8.13
CA SER A 61 -11.54 -9.56 -8.17
C SER A 61 -12.16 -9.23 -6.80
N ARG A 62 -11.40 -9.42 -5.71
CA ARG A 62 -11.83 -9.24 -4.32
C ARG A 62 -11.40 -7.93 -3.70
N ILE A 63 -10.73 -7.07 -4.47
CA ILE A 63 -10.24 -5.77 -4.04
C ILE A 63 -10.78 -4.64 -4.93
N ALA A 64 -10.97 -3.45 -4.36
CA ALA A 64 -11.33 -2.26 -5.11
C ALA A 64 -10.08 -1.47 -5.51
N LEU A 65 -9.21 -2.07 -6.34
CA LEU A 65 -8.02 -1.38 -6.85
C LEU A 65 -8.44 -0.19 -7.72
N GLY A 66 -8.02 1.02 -7.34
CA GLY A 66 -8.44 2.24 -8.01
C GLY A 66 -9.92 2.60 -7.78
N GLY A 67 -10.47 2.30 -6.58
CA GLY A 67 -11.88 2.52 -6.24
C GLY A 67 -12.41 3.94 -6.49
N TYR A 68 -11.54 4.97 -6.43
CA TYR A 68 -11.89 6.36 -6.72
C TYR A 68 -11.76 6.74 -8.21
N LEU A 69 -11.28 5.84 -9.05
CA LEU A 69 -11.18 6.07 -10.48
C LEU A 69 -12.54 5.82 -11.16
N PRO A 70 -12.87 6.57 -12.23
CA PRO A 70 -14.02 6.25 -13.04
C PRO A 70 -13.88 4.87 -13.68
N PRO A 71 -14.99 4.16 -13.99
CA PRO A 71 -14.95 2.76 -14.40
C PRO A 71 -13.98 2.45 -15.56
N GLU A 72 -13.91 3.33 -16.55
CA GLU A 72 -13.06 3.19 -17.75
C GLU A 72 -11.55 3.36 -17.46
N LYS A 73 -11.20 3.88 -16.28
CA LYS A 73 -9.80 4.08 -15.85
C LYS A 73 -9.35 3.06 -14.79
N LYS A 74 -10.26 2.21 -14.31
CA LYS A 74 -9.91 1.16 -13.34
C LYS A 74 -8.96 0.15 -13.98
N PRO A 75 -8.01 -0.39 -13.19
CA PRO A 75 -7.15 -1.47 -13.67
C PRO A 75 -7.96 -2.71 -14.06
N SER A 76 -7.59 -3.34 -15.15
CA SER A 76 -8.10 -4.63 -15.62
C SER A 76 -7.16 -5.78 -15.20
N ALA A 77 -7.57 -7.02 -15.42
CA ALA A 77 -6.82 -8.19 -14.99
C ALA A 77 -5.44 -8.35 -15.66
N ASP A 78 -5.26 -7.77 -16.85
CA ASP A 78 -3.99 -7.79 -17.59
C ASP A 78 -2.89 -6.91 -16.95
N VAL A 79 -3.26 -6.05 -16.00
CA VAL A 79 -2.35 -5.23 -15.21
C VAL A 79 -2.52 -5.45 -13.69
N ALA A 80 -3.01 -6.63 -13.30
CA ALA A 80 -3.26 -6.99 -11.92
C ALA A 80 -1.96 -7.10 -11.09
N PRO A 81 -2.04 -6.89 -9.77
CA PRO A 81 -0.93 -7.23 -8.85
C PRO A 81 -0.63 -8.72 -8.87
N THR A 82 0.63 -9.08 -8.64
CA THR A 82 1.06 -10.49 -8.61
C THR A 82 1.25 -11.05 -7.20
N ALA A 83 1.13 -10.19 -6.18
CA ALA A 83 1.19 -10.58 -4.77
C ALA A 83 0.39 -9.63 -3.88
N TYR A 84 0.05 -10.10 -2.67
CA TYR A 84 -0.59 -9.28 -1.65
C TYR A 84 -0.03 -9.60 -0.26
N ILE A 85 0.02 -8.57 0.60
CA ILE A 85 0.19 -8.70 2.05
C ILE A 85 -1.08 -8.18 2.70
N VAL A 86 -1.72 -9.03 3.50
CA VAL A 86 -2.93 -8.68 4.26
C VAL A 86 -2.53 -8.46 5.71
N LEU A 87 -2.79 -7.28 6.25
CA LEU A 87 -2.63 -6.98 7.67
C LEU A 87 -3.90 -7.42 8.40
N THR A 88 -3.74 -8.19 9.46
CA THR A 88 -4.84 -8.79 10.20
C THR A 88 -4.75 -8.51 11.70
N SER A 89 -5.87 -8.61 12.40
CA SER A 89 -6.00 -8.47 13.84
C SER A 89 -6.80 -9.61 14.46
N GLU A 90 -6.76 -9.71 15.78
CA GLU A 90 -7.58 -10.58 16.60
C GLU A 90 -9.00 -10.04 16.87
N SER A 91 -9.28 -8.78 16.47
CA SER A 91 -10.55 -8.10 16.71
C SER A 91 -11.13 -7.54 15.42
N GLU A 92 -12.42 -7.71 15.22
CA GLU A 92 -13.18 -7.08 14.14
C GLU A 92 -13.19 -5.55 14.25
N ASN A 93 -13.12 -5.05 15.48
CA ASN A 93 -13.11 -3.62 15.78
C ASN A 93 -11.79 -3.22 16.44
N PRO A 94 -10.71 -3.07 15.64
CA PRO A 94 -9.40 -2.68 16.14
C PRO A 94 -9.45 -1.29 16.78
N ASP A 95 -8.77 -1.11 17.90
CA ASP A 95 -8.64 0.20 18.54
C ASP A 95 -7.75 1.16 17.72
N ALA A 96 -7.74 2.44 18.13
CA ALA A 96 -6.99 3.47 17.42
C ALA A 96 -5.48 3.19 17.38
N ASN A 97 -4.89 2.63 18.44
CA ASN A 97 -3.47 2.30 18.49
C ASN A 97 -3.13 1.22 17.47
N LEU A 98 -3.95 0.18 17.36
CA LEU A 98 -3.74 -0.89 16.37
C LEU A 98 -3.87 -0.37 14.93
N LEU A 99 -4.79 0.59 14.68
CA LEU A 99 -4.90 1.22 13.36
C LEU A 99 -3.69 2.11 13.03
N ILE A 100 -3.11 2.79 14.03
CA ILE A 100 -1.85 3.54 13.89
C ILE A 100 -0.70 2.57 13.59
N ASP A 101 -0.57 1.48 14.35
CA ASP A 101 0.43 0.44 14.13
C ASP A 101 0.32 -0.14 12.69
N ALA A 102 -0.92 -0.36 12.21
CA ALA A 102 -1.16 -0.84 10.84
C ALA A 102 -0.68 0.15 9.78
N GLY A 103 -0.88 1.46 10.00
CA GLY A 103 -0.36 2.50 9.10
C GLY A 103 1.17 2.55 9.07
N ILE A 104 1.81 2.48 10.24
CA ILE A 104 3.28 2.46 10.38
C ILE A 104 3.86 1.24 9.66
N SER A 105 3.29 0.06 9.92
CA SER A 105 3.71 -1.19 9.29
C SER A 105 3.50 -1.17 7.77
N ALA A 106 2.36 -0.68 7.30
CA ALA A 106 2.05 -0.60 5.88
C ALA A 106 3.02 0.31 5.13
N GLU A 107 3.40 1.47 5.70
CA GLU A 107 4.39 2.35 5.09
C GLU A 107 5.76 1.69 5.02
N ALA A 108 6.19 0.96 6.06
CA ALA A 108 7.45 0.21 6.03
C ALA A 108 7.45 -0.87 4.93
N ILE A 109 6.35 -1.58 4.75
CA ILE A 109 6.18 -2.58 3.67
C ILE A 109 6.30 -1.90 2.30
N THR A 110 5.61 -0.78 2.08
CA THR A 110 5.63 -0.12 0.77
C THR A 110 6.97 0.51 0.44
N LEU A 111 7.68 1.06 1.44
CA LEU A 111 9.04 1.55 1.28
C LEU A 111 10.01 0.41 0.93
N ALA A 112 9.93 -0.72 1.64
CA ALA A 112 10.75 -1.89 1.35
C ALA A 112 10.47 -2.45 -0.06
N ALA A 113 9.21 -2.53 -0.46
CA ALA A 113 8.82 -2.92 -1.83
C ALA A 113 9.41 -1.96 -2.87
N CYS A 114 9.33 -0.64 -2.62
CA CYS A 114 9.89 0.40 -3.50
C CYS A 114 11.42 0.24 -3.67
N GLU A 115 12.14 -0.14 -2.63
CA GLU A 115 13.59 -0.43 -2.68
C GLU A 115 13.90 -1.58 -3.64
N LEU A 116 13.05 -2.61 -3.67
CA LEU A 116 13.14 -3.74 -4.58
C LEU A 116 12.64 -3.42 -6.02
N GLY A 117 12.17 -2.19 -6.26
CA GLY A 117 11.55 -1.81 -7.53
C GLY A 117 10.13 -2.35 -7.70
N ILE A 118 9.51 -2.80 -6.62
CA ILE A 118 8.13 -3.27 -6.57
C ILE A 118 7.22 -2.09 -6.21
N GLY A 119 6.17 -1.90 -7.01
CA GLY A 119 5.12 -0.94 -6.73
C GLY A 119 4.09 -1.49 -5.74
N ALA A 120 3.47 -0.60 -4.97
CA ALA A 120 2.49 -0.98 -3.96
C ALA A 120 1.23 -0.10 -4.00
N CYS A 121 0.11 -0.68 -3.56
CA CYS A 121 -1.14 0.04 -3.30
C CYS A 121 -1.80 -0.47 -2.02
N MET A 122 -2.02 0.43 -1.05
CA MET A 122 -2.80 0.15 0.15
C MET A 122 -4.30 0.22 -0.15
N ILE A 123 -5.06 -0.80 0.23
CA ILE A 123 -6.48 -0.96 -0.11
C ILE A 123 -7.28 -1.28 1.15
N ARG A 124 -8.27 -0.43 1.46
CA ARG A 124 -9.21 -0.64 2.56
C ARG A 124 -10.58 -1.18 2.12
N ASN A 125 -10.89 -1.03 0.84
CA ASN A 125 -12.13 -1.53 0.26
C ASN A 125 -11.86 -2.88 -0.43
N PHE A 126 -12.18 -3.96 0.26
CA PHE A 126 -11.98 -5.35 -0.17
C PHE A 126 -13.08 -6.26 0.37
N ASP A 127 -13.22 -7.45 -0.19
CA ASP A 127 -14.14 -8.49 0.24
C ASP A 127 -13.67 -9.09 1.58
N LYS A 128 -14.26 -8.63 2.69
CA LYS A 128 -13.86 -9.05 4.04
C LYS A 128 -14.05 -10.55 4.27
N GLU A 129 -15.10 -11.14 3.76
CA GLU A 129 -15.39 -12.58 3.94
C GLU A 129 -14.33 -13.44 3.26
N TYR A 130 -13.98 -13.08 2.01
CA TYR A 130 -12.92 -13.76 1.28
C TYR A 130 -11.58 -13.67 2.01
N PHE A 131 -11.17 -12.48 2.43
CA PHE A 131 -9.88 -12.31 3.12
C PHE A 131 -9.86 -12.94 4.52
N SER A 132 -10.98 -12.96 5.24
CA SER A 132 -11.08 -13.68 6.53
C SER A 132 -10.92 -15.18 6.35
N ALA A 133 -11.40 -15.75 5.25
CA ALA A 133 -11.21 -17.17 4.94
C ALA A 133 -9.75 -17.55 4.66
N LEU A 134 -8.90 -16.59 4.26
CA LEU A 134 -7.45 -16.79 4.10
C LEU A 134 -6.69 -16.75 5.43
N CYS A 135 -7.28 -16.16 6.48
CA CYS A 135 -6.70 -16.03 7.80
C CYS A 135 -6.83 -17.32 8.61
N LYS A 136 -5.98 -17.50 9.62
CA LYS A 136 -6.00 -18.69 10.49
C LYS A 136 -5.90 -18.28 11.96
N GLY A 137 -6.41 -19.16 12.84
CA GLY A 137 -6.34 -18.97 14.29
C GLY A 137 -7.20 -17.80 14.77
N GLU A 138 -6.68 -17.01 15.68
CA GLU A 138 -7.37 -15.88 16.31
C GLU A 138 -7.34 -14.58 15.48
N TYR A 139 -6.49 -14.53 14.43
CA TYR A 139 -6.28 -13.32 13.61
C TYR A 139 -7.15 -13.36 12.34
N LEU A 140 -8.45 -13.41 12.52
CA LEU A 140 -9.43 -13.61 11.44
C LEU A 140 -9.90 -12.31 10.77
N TYR A 141 -9.50 -11.15 11.29
CA TYR A 141 -10.04 -9.87 10.86
C TYR A 141 -9.06 -9.09 10.01
N PRO A 142 -9.22 -9.07 8.68
CA PRO A 142 -8.38 -8.27 7.79
C PRO A 142 -8.64 -6.76 7.99
N ILE A 143 -7.56 -5.99 8.15
CA ILE A 143 -7.60 -4.53 8.38
C ILE A 143 -7.28 -3.78 7.09
N LEU A 144 -6.23 -4.24 6.39
CA LEU A 144 -5.66 -3.58 5.23
C LEU A 144 -5.07 -4.62 4.28
N VAL A 145 -5.27 -4.44 2.99
CA VAL A 145 -4.63 -5.22 1.93
C VAL A 145 -3.61 -4.35 1.22
N ILE A 146 -2.38 -4.83 1.05
CA ILE A 146 -1.36 -4.19 0.24
C ILE A 146 -1.17 -5.02 -1.01
N ALA A 147 -1.55 -4.47 -2.16
CA ALA A 147 -1.31 -5.06 -3.47
C ALA A 147 0.10 -4.72 -3.94
N LEU A 148 0.83 -5.71 -4.48
CA LEU A 148 2.24 -5.64 -4.85
C LEU A 148 2.47 -6.20 -6.25
N GLY A 149 3.39 -5.59 -7.00
CA GLY A 149 3.79 -6.04 -8.32
C GLY A 149 4.82 -5.10 -8.96
N TYR A 150 5.44 -5.51 -10.04
CA TYR A 150 6.36 -4.64 -10.77
C TYR A 150 5.57 -3.61 -11.58
N PRO A 151 5.85 -2.29 -11.44
CA PRO A 151 5.02 -1.25 -12.02
C PRO A 151 5.13 -1.20 -13.55
N THR A 152 3.99 -1.00 -14.23
CA THR A 152 3.90 -0.63 -15.66
C THR A 152 3.44 0.82 -15.85
N GLU A 153 3.33 1.58 -14.77
CA GLU A 153 3.01 3.01 -14.79
C GLU A 153 4.04 3.77 -13.95
N GLU A 154 4.16 5.05 -14.23
CA GLU A 154 5.00 5.96 -13.44
C GLU A 154 4.13 6.90 -12.60
N ALA A 155 4.64 7.26 -11.43
CA ALA A 155 4.01 8.23 -10.54
C ALA A 155 5.08 9.15 -9.92
N MET A 156 4.78 10.45 -9.89
CA MET A 156 5.69 11.48 -9.43
C MET A 156 5.00 12.41 -8.43
N ALA A 157 5.66 12.73 -7.32
CA ALA A 157 5.23 13.79 -6.43
C ALA A 157 5.67 15.15 -6.99
N VAL A 158 4.80 16.15 -6.88
CA VAL A 158 5.09 17.55 -7.18
C VAL A 158 4.65 18.43 -6.02
N GLU A 159 5.35 19.52 -5.77
CA GLU A 159 4.94 20.49 -4.75
C GLU A 159 3.63 21.18 -5.14
N ALA A 160 2.79 21.45 -4.14
CA ALA A 160 1.56 22.21 -4.23
C ALA A 160 1.41 23.08 -2.97
N SER A 161 0.68 24.19 -3.08
CA SER A 161 0.38 25.09 -1.98
C SER A 161 -1.06 24.95 -1.49
N LEU A 162 -1.36 25.48 -0.31
CA LEU A 162 -2.73 25.61 0.19
C LEU A 162 -3.59 26.39 -0.81
N GLY A 163 -4.73 25.80 -1.20
CA GLY A 163 -5.63 26.39 -2.21
C GLY A 163 -5.47 25.75 -3.60
N ASP A 164 -4.37 25.06 -3.88
CA ASP A 164 -4.21 24.30 -5.11
C ASP A 164 -5.04 23.01 -5.10
N SER A 165 -5.35 22.49 -6.28
CA SER A 165 -5.98 21.17 -6.38
C SER A 165 -4.99 20.06 -5.99
N LEU A 166 -5.31 19.31 -4.95
CA LEU A 166 -4.55 18.12 -4.55
C LEU A 166 -4.97 16.83 -5.27
N LYS A 167 -5.90 16.94 -6.25
CA LYS A 167 -6.27 15.81 -7.09
C LYS A 167 -5.08 15.36 -7.92
N TYR A 168 -4.74 14.06 -7.83
CA TYR A 168 -3.75 13.47 -8.75
C TYR A 168 -4.33 13.42 -10.19
N TYR A 169 -3.45 13.59 -11.17
CA TYR A 169 -3.80 13.64 -12.59
C TYR A 169 -2.71 12.99 -13.43
N LYS A 170 -3.01 12.68 -14.68
CA LYS A 170 -1.99 12.26 -15.65
C LYS A 170 -1.52 13.46 -16.47
N ASN A 171 -0.21 13.60 -16.63
CA ASN A 171 0.38 14.60 -17.52
C ASN A 171 0.37 14.12 -19.00
N GLY A 172 0.91 14.96 -19.91
CA GLY A 172 0.99 14.64 -21.34
C GLY A 172 1.86 13.42 -21.68
N GLU A 173 2.73 12.99 -20.77
CA GLU A 173 3.58 11.78 -20.87
C GLU A 173 2.98 10.56 -20.20
N ASN A 174 1.70 10.64 -19.80
CA ASN A 174 0.97 9.57 -19.10
C ASN A 174 1.50 9.22 -17.70
N ILE A 175 2.32 10.10 -17.08
CA ILE A 175 2.82 9.94 -15.72
C ILE A 175 1.73 10.41 -14.72
N ASN A 176 1.52 9.64 -13.65
CA ASN A 176 0.61 10.02 -12.57
C ASN A 176 1.27 11.10 -11.70
N ILE A 177 0.75 12.31 -11.74
CA ILE A 177 1.23 13.43 -10.94
C ILE A 177 0.44 13.50 -9.63
N VAL A 178 1.17 13.52 -8.51
CA VAL A 178 0.61 13.51 -7.15
C VAL A 178 1.03 14.78 -6.43
N PRO A 179 0.17 15.83 -6.37
CA PRO A 179 0.47 17.06 -5.63
C PRO A 179 0.63 16.80 -4.13
N LYS A 180 1.64 17.43 -3.52
CA LYS A 180 1.97 17.36 -2.10
C LYS A 180 2.18 18.75 -1.56
N LEU A 181 1.51 19.07 -0.46
CA LEU A 181 1.70 20.35 0.23
C LEU A 181 3.16 20.49 0.70
N THR A 182 3.64 21.72 0.67
CA THR A 182 4.96 22.07 1.20
C THR A 182 5.00 21.93 2.72
N VAL A 183 6.19 21.86 3.30
CA VAL A 183 6.35 21.80 4.77
C VAL A 183 5.81 23.06 5.43
N GLU A 184 5.95 24.21 4.79
CA GLU A 184 5.43 25.50 5.25
C GLU A 184 3.92 25.48 5.38
N ASP A 185 3.23 24.86 4.43
CA ASP A 185 1.76 24.72 4.44
C ASP A 185 1.26 23.68 5.46
N LEU A 186 2.09 22.68 5.79
CA LEU A 186 1.73 21.63 6.76
C LEU A 186 1.97 22.03 8.21
N VAL A 187 2.92 22.93 8.48
CA VAL A 187 3.27 23.35 9.84
C VAL A 187 2.44 24.56 10.25
N VAL A 188 1.39 24.33 11.02
CA VAL A 188 0.47 25.40 11.47
C VAL A 188 1.05 26.33 12.54
N ASN A 189 2.05 25.88 13.32
CA ASN A 189 2.71 26.68 14.34
C ASN A 189 4.09 26.11 14.70
N LYS A 190 5.02 26.98 15.08
CA LYS A 190 6.34 26.63 15.65
C LYS A 190 6.45 27.26 17.03
N ILE A 191 6.66 26.44 18.06
CA ILE A 191 6.84 26.87 19.45
C ILE A 191 8.32 26.66 19.79
N TYR A 192 8.99 27.73 20.23
CA TYR A 192 10.41 27.75 20.57
C TYR A 192 10.61 27.94 22.08
#